data_0f6ec600db4f0e35de207973ea4310cd
#
_entry.id   0f6ec600db4f0e35de207973ea4310cd
#
_cell.length_a   1.000
_cell.length_b   1.000
_cell.length_c   1.000
_cell.angle_alpha   90.00
_cell.angle_beta   90.00
_cell.angle_gamma   90.00
#
_symmetry.space_group_name_H-M   'P 1'
#
loop_
_entity.id
_entity.type
_entity.pdbx_description
1 polymer ?
#
loop_
_entity_poly.entity_id
_entity_poly.type
_entity_poly.pdbx_seq_one_letter_code
_entity_poly.pdbx_strand_id
1 'polypeptide(L)' 'MDSAARLQYLVSGNDQSARVNLGRPTAAAVKKARELVEQGYMDVRICTPRGQILMPDEFDQLEE' A
#
# COMPACT_ATOMS: atom_id res chain seq x y z
N MET A 1 8.30 -6.67 -21.44
CA MET A 1 8.44 -6.56 -20.71
C MET A 1 8.17 -5.56 -19.93
N ASP A 2 7.47 -5.31 -19.16
CA ASP A 2 7.06 -4.46 -18.43
C ASP A 2 7.60 -4.44 -17.17
N SER A 3 8.76 -4.05 -16.96
CA SER A 3 9.33 -3.99 -15.71
C SER A 3 8.63 -3.08 -14.78
N ALA A 4 7.92 -2.13 -15.26
CA ALA A 4 7.17 -1.21 -14.40
C ALA A 4 6.14 -1.95 -13.58
N ALA A 5 5.52 -2.93 -14.16
CA ALA A 5 4.51 -3.67 -13.44
C ALA A 5 5.12 -4.44 -12.29
N ARG A 6 6.34 -4.88 -12.41
CA ARG A 6 6.92 -5.60 -11.34
C ARG A 6 7.36 -4.74 -10.21
N LEU A 7 7.43 -3.43 -10.38
CA LEU A 7 7.83 -2.51 -9.35
C LEU A 7 6.66 -1.86 -8.65
N GLN A 8 5.46 -2.36 -8.88
CA GLN A 8 4.30 -1.78 -8.23
C GLN A 8 4.08 -2.43 -6.88
N TYR A 9 3.70 -1.61 -5.93
CA TYR A 9 3.38 -2.06 -4.58
C TYR A 9 1.87 -2.16 -4.46
N LEU A 10 1.40 -3.17 -3.78
CA LEU A 10 -0.02 -3.37 -3.61
C LEU A 10 -0.45 -2.79 -2.28
N VAL A 11 -1.33 -1.80 -2.32
CA VAL A 11 -1.87 -1.17 -1.12
C VAL A 11 -3.24 -1.75 -0.89
N SER A 12 -3.51 -2.28 0.29
CA SER A 12 -4.82 -2.84 0.60
C SER A 12 -5.31 -2.36 1.94
N GLY A 13 -6.60 -2.31 2.10
CA GLY A 13 -7.24 -1.94 3.34
C GLY A 13 -8.69 -2.31 3.29
N ASN A 14 -9.34 -2.38 4.44
CA ASN A 14 -10.75 -2.72 4.55
C ASN A 14 -11.49 -1.68 5.34
N ASP A 15 -12.71 -1.36 4.91
CA ASP A 15 -13.58 -0.63 5.80
C ASP A 15 -14.85 -1.42 5.91
N GLN A 16 -15.84 -0.87 6.57
CA GLN A 16 -17.06 -1.61 6.81
C GLN A 16 -17.78 -1.98 5.56
N SER A 17 -17.65 -1.20 4.53
CA SER A 17 -18.44 -1.42 3.32
C SER A 17 -17.58 -1.79 2.13
N ALA A 18 -16.27 -1.67 2.18
CA ALA A 18 -15.47 -1.87 1.00
C ALA A 18 -14.07 -2.34 1.30
N ARG A 19 -13.51 -3.10 0.37
CA ARG A 19 -12.12 -3.51 0.43
C ARG A 19 -11.43 -2.86 -0.75
N VAL A 20 -10.25 -2.32 -0.51
CA VAL A 20 -9.50 -1.63 -1.53
C VAL A 20 -8.20 -2.34 -1.79
N ASN A 21 -7.84 -2.49 -3.07
CA ASN A 21 -6.63 -3.16 -3.46
C ASN A 21 -6.08 -2.41 -4.66
N LEU A 22 -5.02 -1.66 -4.51
CA LEU A 22 -4.52 -0.79 -5.56
C LEU A 22 -3.03 -1.00 -5.81
N GLY A 23 -2.65 -1.12 -7.06
CA GLY A 23 -1.23 -1.20 -7.42
C GLY A 23 -0.69 0.19 -7.68
N ARG A 24 0.46 0.52 -7.06
CA ARG A 24 1.04 1.85 -7.16
C ARG A 24 2.56 1.80 -7.13
N PRO A 25 3.24 2.76 -7.71
CA PRO A 25 4.69 2.90 -7.50
C PRO A 25 4.97 3.24 -6.03
N THR A 26 6.20 3.09 -5.61
CA THR A 26 6.56 3.18 -4.20
C THR A 26 6.04 4.43 -3.49
N ALA A 27 6.34 5.58 -4.02
CA ALA A 27 5.95 6.81 -3.33
C ALA A 27 4.44 6.96 -3.29
N ALA A 28 3.76 6.62 -4.38
CA ALA A 28 2.31 6.72 -4.42
C ALA A 28 1.66 5.68 -3.52
N ALA A 29 2.31 4.52 -3.33
CA ALA A 29 1.78 3.50 -2.45
C ALA A 29 1.75 3.98 -1.01
N VAL A 30 2.81 4.61 -0.55
CA VAL A 30 2.87 5.12 0.81
C VAL A 30 1.82 6.20 1.00
N LYS A 31 1.71 7.11 0.06
CA LYS A 31 0.76 8.19 0.16
C LYS A 31 -0.67 7.65 0.21
N LYS A 32 -0.97 6.70 -0.67
CA LYS A 32 -2.33 6.14 -0.69
C LYS A 32 -2.63 5.35 0.56
N ALA A 33 -1.67 4.61 1.07
CA ALA A 33 -1.87 3.85 2.29
C ALA A 33 -2.17 4.77 3.47
N ARG A 34 -1.45 5.89 3.57
CA ARG A 34 -1.70 6.83 4.64
C ARG A 34 -3.06 7.48 4.51
N GLU A 35 -3.51 7.74 3.28
CA GLU A 35 -4.83 8.28 3.07
C GLU A 35 -5.89 7.30 3.54
N LEU A 36 -5.71 6.02 3.28
CA LEU A 36 -6.68 5.02 3.72
C LEU A 36 -6.75 4.96 5.24
N VAL A 37 -5.61 5.05 5.90
CA VAL A 37 -5.59 5.06 7.35
C VAL A 37 -6.37 6.27 7.88
N GLU A 38 -6.17 7.43 7.26
CA GLU A 38 -6.86 8.62 7.69
C GLU A 38 -8.34 8.56 7.44
N GLN A 39 -8.76 7.81 6.44
CA GLN A 39 -10.16 7.66 6.12
C GLN A 39 -10.84 6.61 7.00
N GLY A 40 -10.10 5.98 7.88
CA GLY A 40 -10.70 5.01 8.79
C GLY A 40 -10.69 3.58 8.32
N TYR A 41 -9.95 3.28 7.27
CA TYR A 41 -9.84 1.90 6.81
C TYR A 41 -9.05 1.07 7.82
N MET A 42 -9.43 -0.18 7.97
CA MET A 42 -8.74 -1.08 8.86
C MET A 42 -7.83 -1.99 8.07
N ASP A 43 -6.84 -2.55 8.73
CA ASP A 43 -5.93 -3.50 8.11
C ASP A 43 -5.21 -2.95 6.87
N VAL A 44 -4.89 -1.67 6.90
CA VAL A 44 -4.18 -1.06 5.79
C VAL A 44 -2.74 -1.56 5.78
N ARG A 45 -2.26 -2.03 4.65
CA ARG A 45 -0.91 -2.54 4.53
C ARG A 45 -0.43 -2.39 3.10
N ILE A 46 0.87 -2.47 2.92
CA ILE A 46 1.49 -2.41 1.61
C ILE A 46 2.23 -3.71 1.38
N CYS A 47 1.96 -4.36 0.24
CA CYS A 47 2.66 -5.56 -0.12
C CYS A 47 3.69 -5.18 -1.18
N THR A 48 4.95 -5.45 -0.94
CA THR A 48 6.01 -5.08 -1.88
C THR A 48 6.07 -6.09 -3.02
N PRO A 49 6.70 -5.74 -4.13
CA PRO A 49 6.84 -6.70 -5.22
C PRO A 49 7.63 -7.95 -4.85
N ARG A 50 8.37 -7.90 -3.73
CA ARG A 50 9.10 -9.05 -3.27
C ARG A 50 8.29 -9.95 -2.37
N GLY A 51 7.06 -9.54 -2.06
CA GLY A 51 6.19 -10.34 -1.22
C GLY A 51 6.24 -9.98 0.26
N GLN A 52 6.90 -8.89 0.61
CA GLN A 52 6.97 -8.46 1.98
C GLN A 52 5.76 -7.60 2.30
N ILE A 53 5.21 -7.72 3.47
CA ILE A 53 4.06 -6.93 3.88
C ILE A 53 4.49 -5.93 4.93
N LEU A 54 4.15 -4.66 4.71
CA LEU A 54 4.48 -3.58 5.62
C LEU A 54 3.21 -3.03 6.23
N MET A 55 3.22 -2.92 7.54
CA MET A 55 2.11 -2.36 8.29
C MET A 55 2.28 -0.86 8.42
N PRO A 56 1.26 -0.12 8.88
CA PRO A 56 1.34 1.34 8.91
C PRO A 56 2.54 1.91 9.67
N ASP A 57 2.96 1.25 10.73
CA ASP A 57 4.09 1.74 11.49
C ASP A 57 5.41 1.47 10.77
N GLU A 58 5.39 0.75 9.66
CA GLU A 58 6.56 0.48 8.88
C GLU A 58 6.59 1.25 7.58
N PHE A 59 5.62 2.07 7.33
CA PHE A 59 5.52 2.78 6.05
C PHE A 59 6.69 3.71 5.82
N ASP A 60 7.26 4.27 6.87
CA ASP A 60 8.37 5.19 6.70
C ASP A 60 9.60 4.46 6.19
N GLN A 61 9.66 3.16 6.21
CA GLN A 61 10.76 2.45 5.60
C GLN A 61 10.76 2.65 4.08
N LEU A 62 9.62 2.96 3.50
CA LEU A 62 9.52 3.20 2.08
C LEU A 62 9.64 4.67 1.73
N GLU A 63 9.54 5.54 2.74
CA GLU A 63 9.56 6.91 2.49
C GLU A 63 10.94 7.40 2.55
N GLU A 64 11.83 7.17 2.01
CA GLU A 64 13.06 7.66 2.16
C GLU A 64 13.36 8.70 1.44
#